data_399377299e9923c34dac8ebab6382726
#
_entry.id   399377299e9923c34dac8ebab6382726
#
_cell.length_a   1.000
_cell.length_b   1.000
_cell.length_c   1.000
_cell.angle_alpha   90.00
_cell.angle_beta   90.00
_cell.angle_gamma   90.00
#
_symmetry.space_group_name_H-M   'P 1'
#
loop_
_entity.id
_entity.type
_entity.pdbx_description
1 polymer ?
#
loop_
_entity_poly.entity_id
_entity_poly.type
_entity_poly.pdbx_seq_one_letter_code
_entity_poly.pdbx_strand_id
1 'polypeptide(L)'
;VAPVVRGGVIAVTGAEILAPDTRDADADAATNAAAPNDANTTATAPNAVTVRGLTRAFDGRVVIDGLDLTIAPGEFVALLGHSGCGKSTLLRVLSGLDTEISGEVTVPRERAVAFQAPRLLPWKRVWRNVVLGLPGRPDRGLATRYLDEVGIAARAGDWPKTLSGGEAQRVALARALVREPALLLLDEPFGALDALTRVKAQHLVADLWQRHGCAVLLVTHDVEEAVRLADRVLVMRDGVIAHAGPVDLPRPRDITDPRFVRLRARLLAELGVETGH
;
A
#
# COMPACT_ATOMS: atom_id res chain seq x y z
N VAL A 1 15.91 7.62 17.94
CA VAL A 1 16.78 6.63 17.25
C VAL A 1 16.67 6.92 15.76
N ALA A 2 17.80 7.17 15.08
CA ALA A 2 17.80 7.48 13.67
C ALA A 2 17.64 6.18 12.84
N PRO A 3 16.92 6.18 11.71
CA PRO A 3 16.72 4.99 10.91
C PRO A 3 18.04 4.55 10.24
N VAL A 4 18.34 3.26 10.31
CA VAL A 4 19.50 2.64 9.64
C VAL A 4 19.13 2.33 8.19
N VAL A 5 19.83 2.93 7.26
CA VAL A 5 19.66 2.70 5.81
C VAL A 5 20.63 1.61 5.35
N ARG A 6 20.14 0.47 4.91
CA ARG A 6 20.89 -0.52 4.14
C ARG A 6 20.19 -0.76 2.80
N GLY A 7 20.88 -0.47 1.70
CA GLY A 7 20.50 -0.93 0.37
C GLY A 7 19.13 -0.47 -0.14
N GLY A 8 18.76 0.83 -0.05
CA GLY A 8 17.54 1.37 -0.64
C GLY A 8 16.22 1.02 0.09
N VAL A 9 16.29 0.30 1.20
CA VAL A 9 15.15 -0.13 2.03
C VAL A 9 15.29 0.52 3.42
N ILE A 10 14.19 1.03 3.97
CA ILE A 10 14.15 1.57 5.34
C ILE A 10 13.63 0.49 6.26
N ALA A 11 14.47 0.03 7.19
CA ALA A 11 14.06 -0.83 8.30
C ALA A 11 13.85 0.05 9.55
N VAL A 12 12.73 -0.10 10.21
CA VAL A 12 12.43 0.55 11.49
C VAL A 12 12.41 -0.55 12.55
N THR A 13 13.42 -0.55 13.43
CA THR A 13 13.53 -1.51 14.54
C THR A 13 13.23 -0.78 15.84
N GLY A 14 12.26 -1.24 16.58
CA GLY A 14 11.92 -0.73 17.92
C GLY A 14 12.55 -1.58 19.01
N ALA A 15 13.22 -0.89 19.95
CA ALA A 15 13.80 -1.34 21.21
C ALA A 15 15.26 -1.83 21.20
N GLU A 16 16.09 -0.97 21.76
CA GLU A 16 17.46 -1.26 22.20
C GLU A 16 17.42 -1.69 23.68
N ILE A 17 17.82 -2.95 23.95
CA ILE A 17 18.16 -3.39 25.30
C ILE A 17 19.68 -3.45 25.35
N LEU A 18 20.26 -2.66 26.27
CA LEU A 18 21.68 -2.67 26.61
C LEU A 18 22.15 -4.08 27.00
N ALA A 19 23.27 -4.52 26.46
CA ALA A 19 24.09 -5.56 27.02
C ALA A 19 25.58 -5.23 26.89
N PRO A 20 26.43 -5.66 27.86
CA PRO A 20 27.75 -5.09 28.08
C PRO A 20 28.86 -5.70 27.20
N ASP A 21 29.85 -4.82 27.05
CA ASP A 21 31.18 -5.00 26.46
C ASP A 21 31.95 -6.21 27.04
N THR A 22 32.48 -7.09 26.19
CA THR A 22 33.69 -7.86 26.47
C THR A 22 34.49 -8.06 25.20
N ARG A 23 35.73 -7.61 25.29
CA ARG A 23 36.81 -7.78 24.30
C ARG A 23 37.39 -9.19 24.31
N ASP A 24 38.03 -9.47 23.22
CA ASP A 24 39.26 -10.21 22.96
C ASP A 24 39.21 -11.59 22.31
N ALA A 25 39.92 -11.60 21.24
CA ALA A 25 41.10 -12.39 20.80
C ALA A 25 40.88 -13.62 19.88
N ASP A 26 41.50 -13.45 18.76
CA ASP A 26 42.43 -14.34 18.01
C ASP A 26 41.97 -15.68 17.35
N ALA A 27 42.19 -15.60 16.04
CA ALA A 27 43.06 -16.43 15.18
C ALA A 27 42.67 -17.89 14.84
N ASP A 28 42.58 -18.08 13.58
CA ASP A 28 43.25 -19.07 12.73
C ASP A 28 42.57 -20.39 12.34
N ALA A 29 42.81 -20.66 11.07
CA ALA A 29 42.96 -21.95 10.39
C ALA A 29 41.78 -22.57 9.63
N ALA A 30 42.05 -22.55 8.33
CA ALA A 30 41.41 -23.28 7.25
C ALA A 30 41.17 -24.78 7.51
N THR A 31 40.08 -25.31 6.98
CA THR A 31 40.14 -26.57 6.22
C THR A 31 38.92 -26.73 5.30
N ASN A 32 39.23 -27.03 4.07
CA ASN A 32 38.42 -27.32 2.92
C ASN A 32 37.67 -28.66 3.09
N ALA A 33 36.35 -28.69 2.88
CA ALA A 33 35.65 -29.91 2.51
C ALA A 33 34.44 -29.58 1.64
N ALA A 34 34.50 -29.94 0.39
CA ALA A 34 33.44 -29.90 -0.59
C ALA A 34 32.37 -30.98 -0.29
N ALA A 35 31.11 -30.62 -0.43
CA ALA A 35 30.00 -31.51 -0.80
C ALA A 35 28.67 -30.76 -0.84
N PRO A 36 27.60 -31.33 -1.40
CA PRO A 36 27.28 -31.24 -2.82
C PRO A 36 26.23 -30.18 -3.12
N ASN A 37 26.20 -29.75 -4.37
CA ASN A 37 25.15 -28.94 -4.99
C ASN A 37 23.78 -29.62 -4.87
N ASP A 38 22.90 -29.08 -4.04
CA ASP A 38 21.46 -29.12 -4.29
C ASP A 38 21.01 -27.71 -4.64
N ALA A 39 21.27 -27.36 -5.88
CA ALA A 39 20.77 -26.16 -6.50
C ALA A 39 19.34 -26.41 -7.00
N ASN A 40 18.37 -25.96 -6.26
CA ASN A 40 17.14 -25.41 -6.82
C ASN A 40 16.37 -24.57 -5.76
N THR A 41 17.03 -23.61 -5.18
CA THR A 41 16.32 -22.53 -4.51
C THR A 41 16.07 -21.46 -5.57
N THR A 42 14.89 -21.49 -6.16
CA THR A 42 14.38 -20.37 -6.93
C THR A 42 14.44 -19.17 -6.00
N ALA A 43 15.42 -18.30 -6.18
CA ALA A 43 15.56 -17.06 -5.42
C ALA A 43 14.31 -16.23 -5.70
N THR A 44 13.31 -16.34 -4.83
CA THR A 44 12.11 -15.50 -4.85
C THR A 44 12.61 -14.05 -4.72
N ALA A 45 12.26 -13.21 -5.68
CA ALA A 45 12.59 -11.79 -5.63
C ALA A 45 12.15 -11.23 -4.26
N PRO A 46 12.95 -10.34 -3.63
CA PRO A 46 12.61 -9.82 -2.32
C PRO A 46 11.24 -9.13 -2.37
N ASN A 47 10.40 -9.36 -1.37
CA ASN A 47 9.08 -8.73 -1.28
C ASN A 47 9.21 -7.19 -1.29
N ALA A 48 8.24 -6.52 -1.91
CA ALA A 48 8.15 -5.07 -1.85
C ALA A 48 7.83 -4.60 -0.42
N VAL A 49 6.98 -5.35 0.31
CA VAL A 49 6.69 -5.09 1.72
C VAL A 49 6.92 -6.36 2.52
N THR A 50 7.58 -6.24 3.66
CA THR A 50 7.69 -7.29 4.68
C THR A 50 7.43 -6.68 6.05
N VAL A 51 6.46 -7.23 6.75
CA VAL A 51 6.10 -6.86 8.13
C VAL A 51 6.17 -8.14 8.97
N ARG A 52 6.83 -8.07 10.13
CA ARG A 52 6.97 -9.20 11.06
C ARG A 52 6.67 -8.76 12.47
N GLY A 53 5.69 -9.40 13.10
CA GLY A 53 5.31 -9.17 14.48
C GLY A 53 4.97 -7.71 14.80
N LEU A 54 4.39 -6.97 13.84
CA LEU A 54 4.07 -5.56 14.03
C LEU A 54 3.05 -5.38 15.13
N THR A 55 3.42 -4.62 16.15
CA THR A 55 2.51 -4.21 17.23
C THR A 55 2.51 -2.69 17.35
N ARG A 56 1.31 -2.11 17.46
CA ARG A 56 1.10 -0.68 17.69
C ARG A 56 0.01 -0.45 18.73
N ALA A 57 0.33 0.31 19.76
CA ALA A 57 -0.60 0.70 20.81
C ALA A 57 -0.70 2.22 20.91
N PHE A 58 -1.87 2.75 21.32
CA PHE A 58 -2.11 4.14 21.65
C PHE A 58 -2.68 4.20 23.08
N ASP A 59 -2.05 4.95 23.95
CA ASP A 59 -2.47 5.12 25.35
C ASP A 59 -2.76 3.78 26.06
N GLY A 60 -1.90 2.77 25.83
CA GLY A 60 -2.03 1.43 26.39
C GLY A 60 -3.02 0.52 25.69
N ARG A 61 -3.78 1.00 24.69
CA ARG A 61 -4.70 0.18 23.89
C ARG A 61 -3.99 -0.32 22.64
N VAL A 62 -3.84 -1.63 22.51
CA VAL A 62 -3.29 -2.28 21.31
C VAL A 62 -4.28 -2.13 20.14
N VAL A 63 -3.80 -1.64 19.00
CA VAL A 63 -4.56 -1.44 17.77
C VAL A 63 -4.10 -2.38 16.66
N ILE A 64 -2.79 -2.72 16.64
CA ILE A 64 -2.22 -3.79 15.80
C ILE A 64 -1.47 -4.71 16.77
N ASP A 65 -1.67 -6.02 16.65
CA ASP A 65 -1.15 -7.02 17.58
C ASP A 65 -0.42 -8.14 16.85
N GLY A 66 0.92 -8.09 16.83
CA GLY A 66 1.77 -9.13 16.25
C GLY A 66 1.50 -9.42 14.77
N LEU A 67 1.15 -8.41 13.96
CA LEU A 67 0.72 -8.57 12.58
C LEU A 67 1.91 -8.90 11.66
N ASP A 68 1.74 -9.97 10.85
CA ASP A 68 2.62 -10.32 9.75
C ASP A 68 1.97 -10.03 8.40
N LEU A 69 2.76 -9.45 7.47
CA LEU A 69 2.30 -9.13 6.12
C LEU A 69 3.47 -9.14 5.14
N THR A 70 3.24 -9.73 3.97
CA THR A 70 4.13 -9.58 2.82
C THR A 70 3.36 -9.09 1.60
N ILE A 71 3.99 -8.27 0.76
CA ILE A 71 3.45 -7.88 -0.56
C ILE A 71 4.58 -8.06 -1.57
N ALA A 72 4.33 -8.83 -2.63
CA ALA A 72 5.30 -9.03 -3.69
C ALA A 72 5.44 -7.77 -4.58
N PRO A 73 6.58 -7.57 -5.28
CA PRO A 73 6.68 -6.53 -6.30
C PRO A 73 5.58 -6.68 -7.35
N GLY A 74 4.91 -5.57 -7.68
CA GLY A 74 3.83 -5.55 -8.65
C GLY A 74 2.51 -6.19 -8.19
N GLU A 75 2.43 -6.75 -6.98
CA GLU A 75 1.21 -7.34 -6.46
C GLU A 75 0.20 -6.28 -6.06
N PHE A 76 -1.07 -6.47 -6.42
CA PHE A 76 -2.19 -5.66 -5.93
C PHE A 76 -2.89 -6.36 -4.77
N VAL A 77 -2.72 -5.88 -3.56
CA VAL A 77 -3.34 -6.41 -2.34
C VAL A 77 -4.45 -5.49 -1.87
N ALA A 78 -5.62 -6.03 -1.55
CA ALA A 78 -6.68 -5.29 -0.86
C ALA A 78 -6.75 -5.71 0.61
N LEU A 79 -6.91 -4.73 1.50
CA LEU A 79 -7.11 -4.91 2.93
C LEU A 79 -8.52 -4.48 3.30
N LEU A 80 -9.36 -5.44 3.63
CA LEU A 80 -10.71 -5.28 4.13
C LEU A 80 -10.75 -5.29 5.65
N GLY A 81 -11.79 -4.72 6.24
CA GLY A 81 -12.06 -4.77 7.67
C GLY A 81 -13.01 -3.67 8.12
N HIS A 82 -13.60 -3.83 9.31
CA HIS A 82 -14.49 -2.84 9.90
C HIS A 82 -13.76 -1.54 10.28
N SER A 83 -14.52 -0.47 10.49
CA SER A 83 -13.98 0.78 11.03
C SER A 83 -13.32 0.52 12.39
N GLY A 84 -12.12 1.07 12.59
CA GLY A 84 -11.38 0.96 13.85
C GLY A 84 -10.57 -0.34 14.03
N CYS A 85 -10.57 -1.30 13.08
CA CYS A 85 -9.79 -2.55 13.22
C CYS A 85 -8.28 -2.40 13.00
N GLY A 86 -7.77 -1.18 12.68
CA GLY A 86 -6.33 -0.92 12.53
C GLY A 86 -5.83 -0.64 11.12
N LYS A 87 -6.66 -0.71 10.06
CA LYS A 87 -6.25 -0.52 8.65
C LYS A 87 -5.49 0.79 8.39
N SER A 88 -6.07 1.92 8.82
CA SER A 88 -5.44 3.23 8.62
C SER A 88 -4.17 3.38 9.47
N THR A 89 -4.08 2.69 10.61
CA THR A 89 -2.85 2.63 11.42
C THR A 89 -1.77 1.87 10.67
N LEU A 90 -2.08 0.68 10.11
CA LEU A 90 -1.15 -0.08 9.29
C LEU A 90 -0.66 0.74 8.09
N LEU A 91 -1.57 1.41 7.39
CA LEU A 91 -1.22 2.26 6.25
C LEU A 91 -0.28 3.41 6.68
N ARG A 92 -0.50 4.05 7.84
CA ARG A 92 0.39 5.09 8.38
C ARG A 92 1.76 4.55 8.73
N VAL A 93 1.85 3.35 9.29
CA VAL A 93 3.13 2.67 9.56
C VAL A 93 3.88 2.41 8.25
N LEU A 94 3.23 1.78 7.26
CA LEU A 94 3.85 1.48 5.96
C LEU A 94 4.26 2.74 5.20
N SER A 95 3.52 3.84 5.36
CA SER A 95 3.89 5.14 4.77
C SER A 95 5.04 5.83 5.47
N GLY A 96 5.41 5.39 6.68
CA GLY A 96 6.42 6.01 7.53
C GLY A 96 5.92 7.25 8.29
N LEU A 97 4.61 7.45 8.38
CA LEU A 97 3.97 8.52 9.15
C LEU A 97 3.80 8.16 10.64
N ASP A 98 3.89 6.88 10.97
CA ASP A 98 3.89 6.36 12.34
C ASP A 98 5.07 5.42 12.51
N THR A 99 5.96 5.73 13.44
CA THR A 99 7.21 5.01 13.71
C THR A 99 7.28 4.44 15.13
N GLU A 100 6.27 4.70 15.96
CA GLU A 100 6.19 4.18 17.33
C GLU A 100 5.61 2.77 17.33
N ILE A 101 6.41 1.81 16.88
CA ILE A 101 6.00 0.42 16.66
C ILE A 101 6.97 -0.55 17.34
N SER A 102 6.51 -1.76 17.62
CA SER A 102 7.34 -2.95 17.86
C SER A 102 7.24 -3.89 16.68
N GLY A 103 8.28 -4.74 16.48
CA GLY A 103 8.38 -5.60 15.31
C GLY A 103 9.23 -5.01 14.19
N GLU A 104 9.22 -5.67 13.04
CA GLU A 104 10.04 -5.29 11.89
C GLU A 104 9.14 -4.87 10.71
N VAL A 105 9.46 -3.73 10.09
CA VAL A 105 8.77 -3.24 8.89
C VAL A 105 9.81 -2.86 7.84
N THR A 106 9.75 -3.54 6.72
CA THR A 106 10.58 -3.27 5.54
C THR A 106 9.68 -2.84 4.39
N VAL A 107 9.89 -1.62 3.88
CA VAL A 107 9.14 -1.03 2.77
C VAL A 107 10.08 -0.32 1.82
N PRO A 108 9.73 -0.18 0.52
CA PRO A 108 10.55 0.58 -0.42
C PRO A 108 10.67 2.04 0.01
N ARG A 109 11.79 2.67 -0.36
CA ARG A 109 11.99 4.11 -0.17
C ARG A 109 11.04 4.92 -1.04
N GLU A 110 10.89 4.49 -2.29
CA GLU A 110 10.01 5.06 -3.30
C GLU A 110 8.58 4.56 -3.04
N ARG A 111 7.88 5.24 -2.12
CA ARG A 111 6.48 4.94 -1.79
C ARG A 111 5.64 6.20 -1.82
N ALA A 112 4.38 6.05 -2.17
CA ALA A 112 3.42 7.14 -2.21
C ALA A 112 2.08 6.73 -1.59
N VAL A 113 1.35 7.73 -1.08
CA VAL A 113 0.03 7.55 -0.46
C VAL A 113 -0.99 8.44 -1.15
N ALA A 114 -2.13 7.85 -1.52
CA ALA A 114 -3.34 8.60 -1.86
C ALA A 114 -4.36 8.36 -0.73
N PHE A 115 -4.67 9.42 0.01
CA PHE A 115 -5.60 9.39 1.13
C PHE A 115 -7.06 9.51 0.65
N GLN A 116 -7.99 9.09 1.48
CA GLN A 116 -9.44 9.23 1.30
C GLN A 116 -9.82 10.69 0.95
N ALA A 117 -9.34 11.66 1.73
CA ALA A 117 -9.42 13.06 1.35
C ALA A 117 -8.23 13.42 0.44
N PRO A 118 -8.43 14.10 -0.69
CA PRO A 118 -7.35 14.42 -1.65
C PRO A 118 -6.22 15.27 -1.07
N ARG A 119 -6.47 16.01 0.02
CA ARG A 119 -5.50 16.86 0.74
C ARG A 119 -4.71 17.74 -0.20
N LEU A 120 -5.38 18.38 -1.16
CA LEU A 120 -4.77 19.36 -2.06
C LEU A 120 -4.58 20.67 -1.33
N LEU A 121 -3.45 21.34 -1.60
CA LEU A 121 -3.18 22.67 -1.07
C LEU A 121 -4.05 23.69 -1.82
N PRO A 122 -5.05 24.33 -1.18
CA PRO A 122 -6.03 25.19 -1.88
C PRO A 122 -5.41 26.45 -2.47
N TRP A 123 -4.23 26.88 -1.96
CA TRP A 123 -3.48 28.05 -2.46
C TRP A 123 -2.43 27.71 -3.54
N LYS A 124 -2.41 26.44 -4.03
CA LYS A 124 -1.56 26.02 -5.15
C LYS A 124 -2.43 25.58 -6.32
N ARG A 125 -2.06 25.93 -7.55
CA ARG A 125 -2.68 25.41 -8.77
C ARG A 125 -2.58 23.89 -8.81
N VAL A 126 -3.47 23.22 -9.57
CA VAL A 126 -3.53 21.77 -9.72
C VAL A 126 -2.16 21.20 -10.09
N TRP A 127 -1.50 21.71 -11.13
CA TRP A 127 -0.18 21.22 -11.53
C TRP A 127 0.87 21.32 -10.40
N ARG A 128 0.83 22.40 -9.59
CA ARG A 128 1.73 22.55 -8.43
C ARG A 128 1.43 21.60 -7.30
N ASN A 129 0.20 21.14 -7.17
CA ASN A 129 -0.17 20.08 -6.23
C ASN A 129 0.41 18.74 -6.67
N VAL A 130 0.42 18.42 -7.97
CA VAL A 130 0.97 17.16 -8.49
C VAL A 130 2.46 17.05 -8.18
N VAL A 131 3.25 18.08 -8.48
CA VAL A 131 4.72 18.05 -8.28
C VAL A 131 5.17 18.45 -6.88
N LEU A 132 4.26 18.55 -5.94
CA LEU A 132 4.56 18.98 -4.58
C LEU A 132 5.56 18.02 -3.90
N GLY A 133 6.68 18.58 -3.41
CA GLY A 133 7.72 17.85 -2.69
C GLY A 133 8.62 16.98 -3.57
N LEU A 134 8.57 17.11 -4.88
CA LEU A 134 9.62 16.57 -5.74
C LEU A 134 10.90 17.40 -5.61
N PRO A 135 12.08 16.75 -5.73
CA PRO A 135 13.36 17.46 -5.72
C PRO A 135 13.54 18.33 -6.95
N GLY A 136 14.43 19.32 -6.84
CA GLY A 136 14.77 20.21 -7.96
C GLY A 136 13.69 21.28 -8.25
N ARG A 137 13.50 21.56 -9.53
CA ARG A 137 12.48 22.51 -10.04
C ARG A 137 11.57 21.80 -11.04
N PRO A 138 10.65 20.95 -10.56
CA PRO A 138 9.72 20.26 -11.44
C PRO A 138 8.83 21.27 -12.17
N ASP A 139 8.67 21.06 -13.47
CA ASP A 139 7.93 21.96 -14.32
C ASP A 139 6.45 21.59 -14.48
N ARG A 140 5.71 22.43 -15.18
CA ARG A 140 4.32 22.17 -15.51
C ARG A 140 4.16 21.00 -16.49
N GLY A 141 5.15 20.77 -17.36
CA GLY A 141 5.14 19.70 -18.36
C GLY A 141 5.10 18.32 -17.70
N LEU A 142 5.95 18.09 -16.68
CA LEU A 142 5.93 16.88 -15.88
C LEU A 142 4.56 16.65 -15.23
N ALA A 143 4.02 17.67 -14.55
CA ALA A 143 2.71 17.58 -13.93
C ALA A 143 1.61 17.25 -14.95
N THR A 144 1.65 17.88 -16.14
CA THR A 144 0.63 17.69 -17.17
C THR A 144 0.62 16.26 -17.70
N ARG A 145 1.79 15.62 -17.85
CA ARG A 145 1.87 14.19 -18.25
C ARG A 145 1.08 13.31 -17.28
N TYR A 146 1.32 13.42 -15.97
CA TYR A 146 0.61 12.60 -14.98
C TYR A 146 -0.86 12.99 -14.83
N LEU A 147 -1.21 14.25 -15.06
CA LEU A 147 -2.61 14.69 -15.15
C LEU A 147 -3.31 14.12 -16.38
N ASP A 148 -2.59 13.92 -17.48
CA ASP A 148 -3.11 13.28 -18.69
C ASP A 148 -3.38 11.79 -18.45
N GLU A 149 -2.47 11.08 -17.78
CA GLU A 149 -2.65 9.69 -17.40
C GLU A 149 -3.92 9.44 -16.57
N VAL A 150 -4.31 10.42 -15.74
CA VAL A 150 -5.56 10.38 -14.96
C VAL A 150 -6.74 11.09 -15.64
N GLY A 151 -6.56 11.53 -16.89
CA GLY A 151 -7.61 12.09 -17.74
C GLY A 151 -8.12 13.48 -17.32
N ILE A 152 -7.24 14.33 -16.74
CA ILE A 152 -7.61 15.69 -16.31
C ILE A 152 -6.54 16.76 -16.63
N ALA A 153 -5.74 16.55 -17.68
CA ALA A 153 -4.70 17.49 -18.10
C ALA A 153 -5.22 18.94 -18.31
N ALA A 154 -6.44 19.08 -18.84
CA ALA A 154 -7.08 20.37 -19.06
C ALA A 154 -7.23 21.21 -17.77
N ARG A 155 -7.28 20.54 -16.60
CA ARG A 155 -7.42 21.20 -15.29
C ARG A 155 -6.09 21.64 -14.66
N ALA A 156 -4.95 21.44 -15.32
CA ALA A 156 -3.63 21.73 -14.76
C ALA A 156 -3.48 23.18 -14.23
N GLY A 157 -4.11 24.12 -14.90
CA GLY A 157 -4.09 25.55 -14.52
C GLY A 157 -5.09 25.95 -13.46
N ASP A 158 -6.03 25.08 -13.09
CA ASP A 158 -7.14 25.41 -12.21
C ASP A 158 -6.74 25.42 -10.73
N TRP A 159 -7.66 25.85 -9.88
CA TRP A 159 -7.53 25.82 -8.43
C TRP A 159 -8.26 24.61 -7.86
N PRO A 160 -7.76 23.97 -6.77
CA PRO A 160 -8.43 22.82 -6.17
C PRO A 160 -9.91 23.04 -5.85
N LYS A 161 -10.29 24.23 -5.44
CA LYS A 161 -11.67 24.60 -5.09
C LYS A 161 -12.66 24.53 -6.25
N THR A 162 -12.18 24.51 -7.50
CA THR A 162 -13.03 24.44 -8.70
C THR A 162 -13.20 23.01 -9.21
N LEU A 163 -12.55 22.04 -8.58
CA LEU A 163 -12.61 20.63 -8.95
C LEU A 163 -13.81 19.95 -8.29
N SER A 164 -14.42 19.01 -9.02
CA SER A 164 -15.30 18.02 -8.40
C SER A 164 -14.51 17.06 -7.48
N GLY A 165 -15.20 16.33 -6.60
CA GLY A 165 -14.55 15.35 -5.72
C GLY A 165 -13.74 14.31 -6.49
N GLY A 166 -14.28 13.80 -7.59
CA GLY A 166 -13.58 12.82 -8.44
C GLY A 166 -12.38 13.43 -9.19
N GLU A 167 -12.45 14.69 -9.63
CA GLU A 167 -11.30 15.38 -10.21
C GLU A 167 -10.21 15.61 -9.18
N ALA A 168 -10.57 16.03 -7.97
CA ALA A 168 -9.62 16.23 -6.87
C ALA A 168 -8.92 14.91 -6.48
N GLN A 169 -9.66 13.80 -6.47
CA GLN A 169 -9.09 12.46 -6.21
C GLN A 169 -8.11 12.05 -7.30
N ARG A 170 -8.42 12.31 -8.58
CA ARG A 170 -7.49 12.07 -9.70
C ARG A 170 -6.22 12.92 -9.60
N VAL A 171 -6.30 14.17 -9.16
CA VAL A 171 -5.11 14.99 -8.86
C VAL A 171 -4.26 14.37 -7.76
N ALA A 172 -4.90 13.87 -6.69
CA ALA A 172 -4.18 13.19 -5.60
C ALA A 172 -3.47 11.91 -6.08
N LEU A 173 -4.11 11.16 -6.98
CA LEU A 173 -3.52 9.98 -7.62
C LEU A 173 -2.33 10.37 -8.52
N ALA A 174 -2.47 11.39 -9.39
CA ALA A 174 -1.36 11.91 -10.19
C ALA A 174 -0.18 12.37 -9.33
N ARG A 175 -0.46 13.03 -8.18
CA ARG A 175 0.57 13.43 -7.19
C ARG A 175 1.29 12.23 -6.58
N ALA A 176 0.61 11.10 -6.39
CA ALA A 176 1.22 9.88 -5.91
C ALA A 176 2.11 9.25 -6.99
N LEU A 177 1.62 9.13 -8.21
CA LEU A 177 2.28 8.47 -9.34
C LEU A 177 3.49 9.23 -9.87
N VAL A 178 3.51 10.57 -9.85
CA VAL A 178 4.64 11.39 -10.33
C VAL A 178 5.95 11.10 -9.58
N ARG A 179 5.87 10.41 -8.44
CA ARG A 179 7.02 9.95 -7.66
C ARG A 179 7.56 8.61 -8.13
N GLU A 180 6.93 7.99 -9.14
CA GLU A 180 7.30 6.66 -9.66
C GLU A 180 7.48 5.63 -8.52
N PRO A 181 6.43 5.44 -7.68
CA PRO A 181 6.58 4.65 -6.46
C PRO A 181 6.72 3.17 -6.77
N ALA A 182 7.58 2.47 -6.03
CA ALA A 182 7.62 1.01 -5.99
C ALA A 182 6.47 0.43 -5.14
N LEU A 183 5.90 1.25 -4.22
CA LEU A 183 4.73 0.92 -3.40
C LEU A 183 3.72 2.07 -3.40
N LEU A 184 2.51 1.80 -3.86
CA LEU A 184 1.38 2.72 -3.82
C LEU A 184 0.39 2.29 -2.73
N LEU A 185 0.15 3.18 -1.78
CA LEU A 185 -0.80 3.00 -0.68
C LEU A 185 -2.06 3.81 -0.95
N LEU A 186 -3.21 3.15 -1.00
CA LEU A 186 -4.51 3.74 -1.30
C LEU A 186 -5.42 3.59 -0.07
N ASP A 187 -5.83 4.71 0.55
CA ASP A 187 -6.70 4.75 1.72
C ASP A 187 -8.11 5.15 1.31
N GLU A 188 -9.01 4.19 1.17
CA GLU A 188 -10.42 4.36 0.77
C GLU A 188 -10.60 5.35 -0.43
N PRO A 189 -9.85 5.16 -1.54
CA PRO A 189 -9.74 6.17 -2.59
C PRO A 189 -11.05 6.43 -3.35
N PHE A 190 -12.05 5.58 -3.18
CA PHE A 190 -13.32 5.65 -3.89
C PHE A 190 -14.51 5.99 -2.99
N GLY A 191 -14.32 6.06 -1.67
CA GLY A 191 -15.40 6.16 -0.67
C GLY A 191 -16.27 7.40 -0.82
N ALA A 192 -15.72 8.54 -1.30
CA ALA A 192 -16.43 9.80 -1.47
C ALA A 192 -17.06 9.99 -2.87
N LEU A 193 -16.97 8.98 -3.75
CA LEU A 193 -17.43 9.08 -5.14
C LEU A 193 -18.84 8.51 -5.32
N ASP A 194 -19.63 9.13 -6.20
CA ASP A 194 -20.87 8.52 -6.68
C ASP A 194 -20.62 7.23 -7.45
N ALA A 195 -21.63 6.40 -7.64
CA ALA A 195 -21.50 5.06 -8.20
C ALA A 195 -20.82 5.04 -9.59
N LEU A 196 -21.21 5.95 -10.49
CA LEU A 196 -20.66 5.99 -11.85
C LEU A 196 -19.20 6.46 -11.87
N THR A 197 -18.90 7.51 -11.12
CA THR A 197 -17.54 8.04 -10.97
C THR A 197 -16.63 7.02 -10.27
N ARG A 198 -17.15 6.25 -9.31
CA ARG A 198 -16.44 5.17 -8.62
C ARG A 198 -15.99 4.09 -9.59
N VAL A 199 -16.89 3.57 -10.42
CA VAL A 199 -16.55 2.54 -11.44
C VAL A 199 -15.46 3.04 -12.39
N LYS A 200 -15.57 4.29 -12.88
CA LYS A 200 -14.55 4.90 -13.74
C LYS A 200 -13.19 5.04 -13.03
N ALA A 201 -13.20 5.42 -11.75
CA ALA A 201 -11.98 5.54 -10.95
C ALA A 201 -11.32 4.18 -10.68
N GLN A 202 -12.10 3.13 -10.44
CA GLN A 202 -11.60 1.76 -10.28
C GLN A 202 -10.91 1.26 -11.55
N HIS A 203 -11.51 1.45 -12.72
CA HIS A 203 -10.88 1.11 -14.00
C HIS A 203 -9.59 1.89 -14.20
N LEU A 204 -9.61 3.20 -13.94
CA LEU A 204 -8.41 4.03 -14.04
C LEU A 204 -7.27 3.52 -13.14
N VAL A 205 -7.57 3.18 -11.89
CA VAL A 205 -6.57 2.62 -10.95
C VAL A 205 -6.01 1.29 -11.46
N ALA A 206 -6.86 0.40 -11.99
CA ALA A 206 -6.43 -0.86 -12.57
C ALA A 206 -5.48 -0.66 -13.77
N ASP A 207 -5.82 0.27 -14.69
CA ASP A 207 -5.01 0.60 -15.86
C ASP A 207 -3.68 1.22 -15.47
N LEU A 208 -3.68 2.12 -14.48
CA LEU A 208 -2.48 2.76 -13.96
C LEU A 208 -1.55 1.74 -13.29
N TRP A 209 -2.11 0.86 -12.45
CA TRP A 209 -1.35 -0.22 -11.82
C TRP A 209 -0.67 -1.12 -12.86
N GLN A 210 -1.39 -1.55 -13.90
CA GLN A 210 -0.81 -2.38 -14.96
C GLN A 210 0.31 -1.67 -15.72
N ARG A 211 0.18 -0.36 -15.95
CA ARG A 211 1.20 0.44 -16.65
C ARG A 211 2.44 0.71 -15.81
N HIS A 212 2.28 1.02 -14.54
CA HIS A 212 3.38 1.39 -13.64
C HIS A 212 4.07 0.18 -12.99
N GLY A 213 3.37 -0.96 -12.86
CA GLY A 213 3.92 -2.20 -12.30
C GLY A 213 4.34 -2.10 -10.83
N CYS A 214 3.89 -1.09 -10.09
CA CYS A 214 4.18 -0.94 -8.67
C CYS A 214 3.36 -1.91 -7.81
N ALA A 215 3.88 -2.27 -6.63
CA ALA A 215 3.07 -2.94 -5.62
C ALA A 215 1.98 -1.99 -5.10
N VAL A 216 0.78 -2.51 -4.85
CA VAL A 216 -0.36 -1.70 -4.36
C VAL A 216 -0.94 -2.33 -3.10
N LEU A 217 -1.18 -1.52 -2.07
CA LEU A 217 -2.05 -1.84 -0.96
C LEU A 217 -3.27 -0.92 -0.98
N LEU A 218 -4.43 -1.49 -1.27
CA LEU A 218 -5.73 -0.82 -1.23
C LEU A 218 -6.41 -1.10 0.11
N VAL A 219 -6.61 -0.08 0.91
CA VAL A 219 -7.47 -0.15 2.09
C VAL A 219 -8.87 0.25 1.67
N THR A 220 -9.84 -0.63 1.90
CA THR A 220 -11.26 -0.38 1.61
C THR A 220 -12.17 -1.15 2.56
N HIS A 221 -13.41 -0.73 2.67
CA HIS A 221 -14.50 -1.49 3.32
C HIS A 221 -15.44 -2.15 2.29
N ASP A 222 -15.21 -1.89 1.00
CA ASP A 222 -16.04 -2.44 -0.09
C ASP A 222 -15.43 -3.73 -0.63
N VAL A 223 -16.13 -4.85 -0.39
CA VAL A 223 -15.71 -6.19 -0.82
C VAL A 223 -15.67 -6.30 -2.35
N GLU A 224 -16.59 -5.61 -3.05
CA GLU A 224 -16.65 -5.64 -4.49
C GLU A 224 -15.45 -4.95 -5.14
N GLU A 225 -15.01 -3.81 -4.57
CA GLU A 225 -13.77 -3.14 -4.96
C GLU A 225 -12.56 -4.05 -4.78
N ALA A 226 -12.46 -4.70 -3.62
CA ALA A 226 -11.37 -5.62 -3.32
C ALA A 226 -11.31 -6.79 -4.30
N VAL A 227 -12.44 -7.46 -4.56
CA VAL A 227 -12.50 -8.58 -5.51
C VAL A 227 -12.25 -8.11 -6.93
N ARG A 228 -12.71 -6.92 -7.32
CA ARG A 228 -12.52 -6.38 -8.67
C ARG A 228 -11.06 -6.07 -8.99
N LEU A 229 -10.31 -5.51 -8.02
CA LEU A 229 -8.99 -4.93 -8.28
C LEU A 229 -7.82 -5.82 -7.83
N ALA A 230 -7.92 -6.50 -6.69
CA ALA A 230 -6.78 -7.12 -6.05
C ALA A 230 -6.41 -8.51 -6.61
N ASP A 231 -5.14 -8.87 -6.55
CA ASP A 231 -4.66 -10.25 -6.76
C ASP A 231 -4.88 -11.09 -5.52
N ARG A 232 -4.82 -10.45 -4.34
CA ARG A 232 -5.03 -11.07 -3.04
C ARG A 232 -5.81 -10.15 -2.13
N VAL A 233 -6.75 -10.73 -1.37
CA VAL A 233 -7.54 -10.01 -0.38
C VAL A 233 -7.18 -10.48 1.03
N LEU A 234 -6.97 -9.51 1.90
CA LEU A 234 -6.75 -9.68 3.32
C LEU A 234 -7.96 -9.14 4.09
N VAL A 235 -8.37 -9.83 5.13
CA VAL A 235 -9.39 -9.33 6.08
C VAL A 235 -8.71 -9.08 7.41
N MET A 236 -8.76 -7.85 7.88
CA MET A 236 -8.24 -7.43 9.17
C MET A 236 -9.38 -7.36 10.20
N ARG A 237 -9.15 -7.99 11.35
CA ARG A 237 -10.06 -7.98 12.49
C ARG A 237 -9.24 -7.84 13.77
N ASP A 238 -9.64 -6.94 14.65
CA ASP A 238 -9.03 -6.76 15.98
C ASP A 238 -7.49 -6.66 15.96
N GLY A 239 -6.96 -5.92 14.99
CA GLY A 239 -5.52 -5.66 14.89
C GLY A 239 -4.68 -6.76 14.20
N VAL A 240 -5.29 -7.87 13.77
CA VAL A 240 -4.61 -8.99 13.10
C VAL A 240 -5.18 -9.29 11.72
N ILE A 241 -4.42 -9.96 10.85
CA ILE A 241 -4.93 -10.51 9.59
C ILE A 241 -5.66 -11.82 9.88
N ALA A 242 -6.99 -11.76 9.92
CA ALA A 242 -7.85 -12.90 10.22
C ALA A 242 -8.03 -13.85 9.01
N HIS A 243 -7.94 -13.30 7.78
CA HIS A 243 -8.04 -14.09 6.55
C HIS A 243 -7.14 -13.51 5.47
N ALA A 244 -6.55 -14.38 4.66
CA ALA A 244 -5.80 -14.03 3.46
C ALA A 244 -6.09 -15.04 2.36
N GLY A 245 -6.43 -14.58 1.17
CA GLY A 245 -6.73 -15.47 0.05
C GLY A 245 -6.53 -14.81 -1.32
N PRO A 246 -6.15 -15.60 -2.34
CA PRO A 246 -6.01 -15.12 -3.70
C PRO A 246 -7.37 -14.83 -4.33
N VAL A 247 -7.37 -13.92 -5.31
CA VAL A 247 -8.51 -13.69 -6.20
C VAL A 247 -8.22 -14.36 -7.53
N ASP A 248 -8.55 -15.64 -7.62
CA ASP A 248 -8.32 -16.46 -8.82
C ASP A 248 -9.43 -16.24 -9.87
N LEU A 249 -9.47 -15.02 -10.41
CA LEU A 249 -10.39 -14.58 -11.45
C LEU A 249 -9.62 -13.79 -12.51
N PRO A 250 -9.81 -14.10 -13.81
CA PRO A 250 -9.16 -13.35 -14.88
C PRO A 250 -9.66 -11.90 -14.93
N ARG A 251 -8.82 -10.98 -15.33
CA ARG A 251 -9.18 -9.57 -15.59
C ARG A 251 -9.54 -9.36 -17.08
N PRO A 252 -10.50 -8.50 -17.41
CA PRO A 252 -11.37 -7.73 -16.49
C PRO A 252 -12.40 -8.63 -15.79
N ARG A 253 -12.64 -8.40 -14.50
CA ARG A 253 -13.54 -9.20 -13.67
C ARG A 253 -14.99 -8.76 -13.83
N ASP A 254 -15.84 -9.70 -14.20
CA ASP A 254 -17.29 -9.50 -14.30
C ASP A 254 -17.93 -9.77 -12.94
N ILE A 255 -18.66 -8.78 -12.41
CA ILE A 255 -19.39 -8.89 -11.16
C ILE A 255 -20.53 -9.92 -11.19
N THR A 256 -20.97 -10.30 -12.39
CA THR A 256 -22.01 -11.31 -12.60
C THR A 256 -21.46 -12.73 -12.71
N ASP A 257 -20.12 -12.91 -12.80
CA ASP A 257 -19.48 -14.24 -12.79
C ASP A 257 -19.84 -14.98 -11.48
N PRO A 258 -20.38 -16.19 -11.54
CA PRO A 258 -20.70 -16.96 -10.33
C PRO A 258 -19.52 -17.15 -9.37
N ARG A 259 -18.28 -17.17 -9.88
CA ARG A 259 -17.08 -17.25 -9.04
C ARG A 259 -16.85 -15.95 -8.28
N PHE A 260 -17.08 -14.79 -8.92
CA PHE A 260 -17.03 -13.47 -8.28
C PHE A 260 -18.06 -13.38 -7.16
N VAL A 261 -19.31 -13.77 -7.44
CA VAL A 261 -20.42 -13.76 -6.47
C VAL A 261 -20.10 -14.64 -5.26
N ARG A 262 -19.57 -15.86 -5.48
CA ARG A 262 -19.18 -16.77 -4.39
C ARG A 262 -18.04 -16.19 -3.55
N LEU A 263 -17.00 -15.63 -4.18
CA LEU A 263 -15.87 -15.04 -3.46
C LEU A 263 -16.32 -13.84 -2.61
N ARG A 264 -17.15 -12.96 -3.19
CA ARG A 264 -17.75 -11.82 -2.49
C ARG A 264 -18.55 -12.29 -1.26
N ALA A 265 -19.43 -13.29 -1.43
CA ALA A 265 -20.23 -13.83 -0.32
C ALA A 265 -19.33 -14.39 0.80
N ARG A 266 -18.27 -15.13 0.45
CA ARG A 266 -17.27 -15.64 1.42
C ARG A 266 -16.60 -14.51 2.20
N LEU A 267 -16.11 -13.48 1.51
CA LEU A 267 -15.45 -12.34 2.15
C LEU A 267 -16.40 -11.53 3.05
N LEU A 268 -17.69 -11.40 2.67
CA LEU A 268 -18.71 -10.80 3.53
C LEU A 268 -18.91 -11.61 4.82
N ALA A 269 -18.95 -12.95 4.73
CA ALA A 269 -19.02 -13.82 5.89
C ALA A 269 -17.77 -13.67 6.79
N GLU A 270 -16.57 -13.58 6.21
CA GLU A 270 -15.33 -13.30 6.96
C GLU A 270 -15.37 -11.94 7.68
N LEU A 271 -16.09 -10.96 7.14
CA LEU A 271 -16.33 -9.68 7.78
C LEU A 271 -17.47 -9.73 8.85
N GLY A 272 -18.12 -10.89 9.05
CA GLY A 272 -19.21 -11.06 9.99
C GLY A 272 -20.54 -10.47 9.50
N VAL A 273 -20.67 -10.22 8.19
CA VAL A 273 -21.93 -9.83 7.58
C VAL A 273 -22.69 -11.10 7.20
N GLU A 274 -23.74 -11.44 7.96
CA GLU A 274 -24.63 -12.52 7.58
C GLU A 274 -25.36 -12.13 6.29
N THR A 275 -25.03 -12.79 5.18
CA THR A 275 -25.83 -12.74 3.95
C THR A 275 -27.07 -13.62 4.20
N GLY A 276 -28.13 -13.00 4.72
CA GLY A 276 -29.41 -13.68 4.88
C GLY A 276 -29.85 -14.30 3.54
N HIS A 277 -30.24 -15.55 3.64
CA HIS A 277 -30.87 -16.30 2.56
C HIS A 277 -32.32 -15.87 2.41
#